data_d950852e05fe1623db375c4b8e5163fb
#
_entry.id   d950852e05fe1623db375c4b8e5163fb
#
_cell.length_a   1.000
_cell.length_b   1.000
_cell.length_c   1.000
_cell.angle_alpha   90.00
_cell.angle_beta   90.00
_cell.angle_gamma   90.00
#
_symmetry.space_group_name_H-M   'P 1'
#
loop_
_entity.id
_entity.type
_entity.pdbx_description
1 polymer ?
#
loop_
_entity_poly.entity_id
_entity_poly.type
_entity_poly.pdbx_seq_one_letter_code
_entity_poly.pdbx_strand_id
1 'polypeptide(L)'
;MGFRCLLVIGCVCFALMANAAPAPIAPQAQLNAQQREWLAQHPQLRVGLVLQAPYAQYDRRLQRLSGANVELMQWLAKALNIDLTWRNFPSQEQLEAAVRDGEVDIAPGLQQTPAGLRLWLFSDPYMRVPQHIVGIREGGGAVELEKLDELSRVAVRMPSAVADYLRSNYPNLNLQGVPLERQALQLLVSQQARYAVVDEAQLSRLSGEAEFAGLAVVGDIGLPQLLRVATRREWPELASIMQSALRAIPARDLDQLHSRWLQPKYPRLTESPGLWQNLSLLLAMFLLASLAVVFWQRRHQRVLEHSL
;
A
#
# COMPACT_ATOMS: atom_id res chain seq x y z
N MET A 1 -8.11 40.40 59.52
CA MET A 1 -6.77 40.22 58.87
C MET A 1 -6.97 39.21 57.78
N GLY A 2 -6.90 39.69 56.57
CA GLY A 2 -7.20 38.89 55.38
C GLY A 2 -6.00 38.12 54.86
N PHE A 3 -6.18 36.88 54.51
CA PHE A 3 -5.20 36.11 53.72
C PHE A 3 -5.73 35.95 52.27
N ARG A 4 -5.12 36.75 51.39
CA ARG A 4 -5.31 36.62 49.95
C ARG A 4 -4.46 35.46 49.45
N CYS A 5 -5.08 34.35 49.05
CA CYS A 5 -4.45 33.32 48.26
C CYS A 5 -4.44 33.75 46.81
N LEU A 6 -3.27 34.11 46.29
CA LEU A 6 -3.01 34.30 44.87
C LEU A 6 -2.88 32.93 44.21
N LEU A 7 -3.81 32.61 43.35
CA LEU A 7 -3.76 31.44 42.48
C LEU A 7 -2.98 31.83 41.23
N VAL A 8 -1.71 31.43 41.16
CA VAL A 8 -0.88 31.58 39.96
C VAL A 8 -1.24 30.45 39.01
N ILE A 9 -2.02 30.79 37.99
CA ILE A 9 -2.26 29.87 36.88
C ILE A 9 -1.04 29.98 35.95
N GLY A 10 -0.13 29.02 36.07
CA GLY A 10 0.98 28.85 35.13
C GLY A 10 0.44 28.33 33.80
N CYS A 11 0.31 29.21 32.82
CA CYS A 11 0.10 28.83 31.43
C CYS A 11 1.36 28.13 30.90
N VAL A 12 1.39 26.81 30.93
CA VAL A 12 2.40 26.02 30.22
C VAL A 12 2.01 25.96 28.75
N CYS A 13 2.48 26.92 27.97
CA CYS A 13 2.48 26.80 26.52
C CYS A 13 3.47 25.71 26.13
N PHE A 14 2.97 24.47 25.95
CA PHE A 14 3.70 23.42 25.26
C PHE A 14 3.73 23.78 23.78
N ALA A 15 4.80 24.43 23.35
CA ALA A 15 5.12 24.59 21.93
C ALA A 15 5.34 23.18 21.36
N LEU A 16 4.35 22.65 20.67
CA LEU A 16 4.49 21.51 19.77
C LEU A 16 5.43 21.95 18.65
N MET A 17 6.74 21.75 18.89
CA MET A 17 7.70 21.68 17.80
C MET A 17 7.29 20.47 16.95
N ALA A 18 6.55 20.73 15.89
CA ALA A 18 6.39 19.79 14.81
C ALA A 18 7.79 19.52 14.25
N ASN A 19 8.43 18.46 14.71
CA ASN A 19 9.61 17.91 14.05
C ASN A 19 9.15 17.43 12.67
N ALA A 20 9.18 18.34 11.69
CA ALA A 20 9.20 17.96 10.29
C ALA A 20 10.45 17.11 10.12
N ALA A 21 10.29 15.79 10.03
CA ALA A 21 11.39 14.90 9.68
C ALA A 21 12.05 15.48 8.42
N PRO A 22 13.38 15.66 8.40
CA PRO A 22 14.07 16.20 7.24
C PRO A 22 13.68 15.32 6.04
N ALA A 23 13.23 15.97 4.96
CA ALA A 23 12.95 15.26 3.73
C ALA A 23 14.19 14.42 3.38
N PRO A 24 14.04 13.12 3.08
CA PRO A 24 15.19 12.26 2.80
C PRO A 24 16.02 12.93 1.70
N ILE A 25 17.29 13.18 2.00
CA ILE A 25 18.26 13.65 1.01
C ILE A 25 18.36 12.49 0.02
N ALA A 26 17.80 12.66 -1.17
CA ALA A 26 17.89 11.63 -2.21
C ALA A 26 19.38 11.35 -2.44
N PRO A 27 19.86 10.12 -2.18
CA PRO A 27 21.27 9.80 -2.39
C PRO A 27 21.57 9.99 -3.87
N GLN A 28 22.63 10.74 -4.18
CA GLN A 28 23.03 10.91 -5.57
C GLN A 28 23.47 9.56 -6.13
N ALA A 29 22.85 9.13 -7.21
CA ALA A 29 23.23 7.92 -7.90
C ALA A 29 24.68 8.06 -8.43
N GLN A 30 25.51 7.06 -8.17
CA GLN A 30 26.87 7.03 -8.73
C GLN A 30 26.80 6.66 -10.22
N LEU A 31 26.73 7.68 -11.06
CA LEU A 31 26.69 7.52 -12.51
C LEU A 31 28.09 7.64 -13.08
N ASN A 32 28.41 6.81 -14.10
CA ASN A 32 29.61 6.96 -14.89
C ASN A 32 29.50 8.15 -15.88
N ALA A 33 30.59 8.47 -16.59
CA ALA A 33 30.62 9.59 -17.53
C ALA A 33 29.60 9.43 -18.67
N GLN A 34 29.50 8.24 -19.25
CA GLN A 34 28.57 7.92 -20.32
C GLN A 34 27.12 8.07 -19.89
N GLN A 35 26.75 7.59 -18.72
CA GLN A 35 25.41 7.72 -18.15
C GLN A 35 25.03 9.18 -17.93
N ARG A 36 25.97 10.00 -17.41
CA ARG A 36 25.73 11.45 -17.23
C ARG A 36 25.54 12.17 -18.56
N GLU A 37 26.35 11.83 -19.57
CA GLU A 37 26.21 12.39 -20.89
C GLU A 37 24.87 12.01 -21.54
N TRP A 38 24.47 10.74 -21.41
CA TRP A 38 23.17 10.27 -21.89
C TRP A 38 22.01 11.04 -21.26
N LEU A 39 22.02 11.24 -19.92
CA LEU A 39 20.98 12.03 -19.23
C LEU A 39 20.98 13.50 -19.66
N ALA A 40 22.15 14.10 -19.91
CA ALA A 40 22.22 15.48 -20.39
C ALA A 40 21.54 15.64 -21.77
N GLN A 41 21.54 14.59 -22.60
CA GLN A 41 20.84 14.55 -23.89
C GLN A 41 19.35 14.23 -23.74
N HIS A 42 18.92 13.63 -22.59
CA HIS A 42 17.55 13.22 -22.30
C HIS A 42 17.07 13.78 -20.95
N PRO A 43 16.93 15.10 -20.80
CA PRO A 43 16.59 15.73 -19.52
C PRO A 43 15.15 15.47 -19.07
N GLN A 44 14.28 15.03 -19.98
CA GLN A 44 12.88 14.72 -19.73
C GLN A 44 12.55 13.30 -20.17
N LEU A 45 11.94 12.51 -19.27
CA LEU A 45 11.54 11.13 -19.52
C LEU A 45 10.04 10.94 -19.32
N ARG A 46 9.41 10.12 -20.17
CA ARG A 46 7.98 9.83 -20.13
C ARG A 46 7.72 8.57 -19.33
N VAL A 47 7.00 8.73 -18.23
CA VAL A 47 6.65 7.63 -17.32
C VAL A 47 5.21 7.18 -17.56
N GLY A 48 5.04 5.92 -17.95
CA GLY A 48 3.74 5.27 -18.11
C GLY A 48 3.26 4.64 -16.80
N LEU A 49 2.03 4.93 -16.41
CA LEU A 49 1.41 4.37 -15.21
C LEU A 49 0.08 3.72 -15.55
N VAL A 50 -0.12 2.49 -15.10
CA VAL A 50 -1.46 1.91 -14.98
C VAL A 50 -2.08 2.40 -13.67
N LEU A 51 -3.22 3.09 -13.75
CA LEU A 51 -3.88 3.64 -12.56
C LEU A 51 -4.57 2.55 -11.75
N GLN A 52 -3.88 2.08 -10.73
CA GLN A 52 -4.35 1.08 -9.77
C GLN A 52 -3.83 1.44 -8.37
N ALA A 53 -4.72 1.93 -7.51
CA ALA A 53 -4.34 2.21 -6.12
C ALA A 53 -4.03 0.89 -5.38
N PRO A 54 -3.04 0.85 -4.47
CA PRO A 54 -2.26 1.97 -3.94
C PRO A 54 -0.98 2.27 -4.75
N TYR A 55 -0.73 1.60 -5.85
CA TYR A 55 0.50 1.73 -6.66
C TYR A 55 0.55 3.05 -7.42
N ALA A 56 -0.55 3.40 -8.10
CA ALA A 56 -0.72 4.69 -8.78
C ALA A 56 -2.19 5.09 -8.78
N GLN A 57 -2.50 6.31 -8.37
CA GLN A 57 -3.85 6.86 -8.36
C GLN A 57 -3.82 8.36 -8.64
N TYR A 58 -4.91 8.86 -9.22
CA TYR A 58 -5.10 10.28 -9.44
C TYR A 58 -6.08 10.87 -8.43
N ASP A 59 -5.59 11.76 -7.58
CA ASP A 59 -6.43 12.51 -6.65
C ASP A 59 -7.07 13.70 -7.39
N ARG A 60 -8.37 13.59 -7.65
CA ARG A 60 -9.13 14.64 -8.36
C ARG A 60 -9.23 15.95 -7.59
N ARG A 61 -9.18 15.91 -6.24
CA ARG A 61 -9.28 17.12 -5.41
C ARG A 61 -7.97 17.90 -5.43
N LEU A 62 -6.86 17.19 -5.32
CA LEU A 62 -5.52 17.77 -5.30
C LEU A 62 -4.92 17.90 -6.70
N GLN A 63 -5.61 17.44 -7.74
CA GLN A 63 -5.15 17.44 -9.15
C GLN A 63 -3.75 16.84 -9.29
N ARG A 64 -3.45 15.78 -8.54
CA ARG A 64 -2.11 15.18 -8.54
C ARG A 64 -2.13 13.66 -8.54
N LEU A 65 -1.08 13.10 -9.10
CA LEU A 65 -0.77 11.67 -9.01
C LEU A 65 -0.16 11.37 -7.63
N SER A 66 -0.49 10.19 -7.09
CA SER A 66 0.05 9.66 -5.85
C SER A 66 0.10 8.13 -5.90
N GLY A 67 0.82 7.51 -4.98
CA GLY A 67 0.96 6.05 -4.90
C GLY A 67 2.41 5.62 -4.80
N ALA A 68 2.64 4.33 -4.50
CA ALA A 68 3.98 3.79 -4.29
C ALA A 68 4.91 4.00 -5.51
N ASN A 69 4.41 3.71 -6.70
CA ASN A 69 5.18 3.84 -7.94
C ASN A 69 5.46 5.32 -8.30
N VAL A 70 4.51 6.20 -8.01
CA VAL A 70 4.67 7.65 -8.24
C VAL A 70 5.74 8.21 -7.32
N GLU A 71 5.69 7.89 -6.03
CA GLU A 71 6.66 8.35 -5.03
C GLU A 71 8.07 7.82 -5.33
N LEU A 72 8.20 6.53 -5.68
CA LEU A 72 9.48 5.96 -6.10
C LEU A 72 10.08 6.70 -7.29
N MET A 73 9.29 6.92 -8.35
CA MET A 73 9.77 7.62 -9.54
C MET A 73 10.16 9.08 -9.27
N GLN A 74 9.44 9.76 -8.35
CA GLN A 74 9.82 11.11 -7.91
C GLN A 74 11.17 11.11 -7.17
N TRP A 75 11.45 10.08 -6.36
CA TRP A 75 12.76 9.93 -5.71
C TRP A 75 13.87 9.70 -6.74
N LEU A 76 13.63 8.82 -7.71
CA LEU A 76 14.60 8.54 -8.79
C LEU A 76 14.85 9.79 -9.64
N ALA A 77 13.80 10.52 -10.01
CA ALA A 77 13.94 11.76 -10.78
C ALA A 77 14.77 12.81 -10.03
N LYS A 78 14.53 12.96 -8.73
CA LYS A 78 15.31 13.88 -7.90
C LYS A 78 16.78 13.43 -7.78
N ALA A 79 17.03 12.12 -7.60
CA ALA A 79 18.38 11.57 -7.50
C ALA A 79 19.19 11.71 -8.80
N LEU A 80 18.51 11.68 -9.95
CA LEU A 80 19.10 11.78 -11.29
C LEU A 80 19.06 13.20 -11.86
N ASN A 81 18.38 14.14 -11.20
CA ASN A 81 18.13 15.51 -11.67
C ASN A 81 17.51 15.55 -13.08
N ILE A 82 16.41 14.81 -13.26
CA ILE A 82 15.64 14.73 -14.51
C ILE A 82 14.18 15.12 -14.27
N ASP A 83 13.50 15.57 -15.33
CA ASP A 83 12.07 15.85 -15.31
C ASP A 83 11.27 14.66 -15.80
N LEU A 84 10.11 14.42 -15.17
CA LEU A 84 9.19 13.35 -15.53
C LEU A 84 7.92 13.90 -16.15
N THR A 85 7.52 13.32 -17.26
CA THR A 85 6.21 13.54 -17.88
C THR A 85 5.36 12.28 -17.67
N TRP A 86 4.19 12.44 -17.06
CA TRP A 86 3.33 11.33 -16.70
C TRP A 86 2.32 11.00 -17.80
N ARG A 87 2.21 9.73 -18.15
CA ARG A 87 1.22 9.17 -19.05
C ARG A 87 0.42 8.09 -18.30
N ASN A 88 -0.91 8.26 -18.23
CA ASN A 88 -1.77 7.37 -17.47
C ASN A 88 -2.55 6.47 -18.41
N PHE A 89 -2.57 5.18 -18.09
CA PHE A 89 -3.26 4.15 -18.87
C PHE A 89 -4.26 3.39 -18.01
N PRO A 90 -5.42 3.01 -18.57
CA PRO A 90 -6.43 2.23 -17.84
C PRO A 90 -6.06 0.75 -17.72
N SER A 91 -5.17 0.24 -18.59
CA SER A 91 -4.75 -1.17 -18.57
C SER A 91 -3.28 -1.33 -18.98
N GLN A 92 -2.73 -2.50 -18.67
CA GLN A 92 -1.36 -2.84 -19.06
C GLN A 92 -1.22 -2.99 -20.57
N GLU A 93 -2.23 -3.50 -21.27
CA GLU A 93 -2.21 -3.66 -22.73
C GLU A 93 -2.06 -2.31 -23.44
N GLN A 94 -2.76 -1.27 -22.93
CA GLN A 94 -2.64 0.09 -23.50
C GLN A 94 -1.28 0.70 -23.21
N LEU A 95 -0.73 0.47 -22.01
CA LEU A 95 0.63 0.88 -21.69
C LEU A 95 1.65 0.21 -22.62
N GLU A 96 1.52 -1.09 -22.87
CA GLU A 96 2.41 -1.84 -23.77
C GLU A 96 2.27 -1.38 -25.23
N ALA A 97 1.08 -1.00 -25.68
CA ALA A 97 0.89 -0.38 -26.99
C ALA A 97 1.64 0.95 -27.07
N ALA A 98 1.47 1.83 -26.09
CA ALA A 98 2.13 3.13 -26.04
C ALA A 98 3.66 3.03 -25.99
N VAL A 99 4.21 1.97 -25.40
CA VAL A 99 5.66 1.70 -25.46
C VAL A 99 6.11 1.33 -26.87
N ARG A 100 5.38 0.47 -27.56
CA ARG A 100 5.68 0.12 -28.98
C ARG A 100 5.65 1.35 -29.88
N ASP A 101 4.72 2.26 -29.61
CA ASP A 101 4.56 3.52 -30.36
C ASP A 101 5.58 4.59 -29.93
N GLY A 102 6.46 4.28 -28.97
CA GLY A 102 7.50 5.18 -28.49
C GLY A 102 6.99 6.34 -27.65
N GLU A 103 5.79 6.25 -27.05
CA GLU A 103 5.19 7.29 -26.21
C GLU A 103 5.60 7.20 -24.75
N VAL A 104 6.19 6.07 -24.31
CA VAL A 104 6.60 5.78 -22.95
C VAL A 104 8.04 5.29 -22.91
N ASP A 105 8.81 5.80 -21.96
CA ASP A 105 10.23 5.45 -21.78
C ASP A 105 10.44 4.54 -20.55
N ILE A 106 9.65 4.76 -19.49
CA ILE A 106 9.76 4.08 -18.19
C ILE A 106 8.38 3.68 -17.72
N ALA A 107 8.27 2.50 -17.11
CA ALA A 107 7.07 2.04 -16.43
C ALA A 107 7.44 1.36 -15.09
N PRO A 108 7.14 1.99 -13.93
CA PRO A 108 7.33 1.38 -12.62
C PRO A 108 6.20 0.42 -12.28
N GLY A 109 6.49 -0.57 -11.42
CA GLY A 109 5.48 -1.49 -10.89
C GLY A 109 5.14 -2.66 -11.79
N LEU A 110 5.94 -2.89 -12.83
CA LEU A 110 5.74 -4.03 -13.71
C LEU A 110 6.42 -5.29 -13.15
N GLN A 111 5.82 -6.43 -13.46
CA GLN A 111 6.41 -7.74 -13.24
C GLN A 111 7.15 -8.18 -14.50
N GLN A 112 8.24 -8.88 -14.31
CA GLN A 112 8.95 -9.49 -15.42
C GLN A 112 8.20 -10.73 -15.90
N THR A 113 7.74 -10.71 -17.13
CA THR A 113 7.10 -11.84 -17.83
C THR A 113 7.86 -12.14 -19.11
N PRO A 114 7.76 -13.38 -19.66
CA PRO A 114 8.35 -13.70 -20.95
C PRO A 114 7.90 -12.76 -22.09
N ALA A 115 6.62 -12.37 -22.09
CA ALA A 115 6.10 -11.40 -23.06
C ALA A 115 6.66 -10.00 -22.83
N GLY A 116 6.73 -9.56 -21.56
CA GLY A 116 7.26 -8.24 -21.19
C GLY A 116 8.72 -8.06 -21.55
N LEU A 117 9.54 -9.12 -21.51
CA LEU A 117 10.96 -9.08 -21.93
C LEU A 117 11.19 -8.72 -23.41
N ARG A 118 10.16 -8.79 -24.24
CA ARG A 118 10.24 -8.36 -25.64
C ARG A 118 10.21 -6.84 -25.78
N LEU A 119 9.58 -6.15 -24.83
CA LEU A 119 9.35 -4.70 -24.87
C LEU A 119 10.25 -3.94 -23.88
N TRP A 120 10.61 -4.59 -22.79
CA TRP A 120 11.19 -3.95 -21.63
C TRP A 120 12.54 -4.56 -21.23
N LEU A 121 13.39 -3.71 -20.65
CA LEU A 121 14.50 -4.07 -19.78
C LEU A 121 14.06 -3.79 -18.34
N PHE A 122 14.24 -4.75 -17.45
CA PHE A 122 13.78 -4.67 -16.06
C PHE A 122 14.95 -4.43 -15.10
N SER A 123 14.72 -3.58 -14.10
CA SER A 123 15.62 -3.42 -12.97
C SER A 123 15.58 -4.63 -12.03
N ASP A 124 16.45 -4.65 -11.01
CA ASP A 124 16.22 -5.45 -9.80
C ASP A 124 14.87 -5.08 -9.18
N PRO A 125 14.20 -6.01 -8.47
CA PRO A 125 12.93 -5.70 -7.81
C PRO A 125 13.17 -4.71 -6.66
N TYR A 126 12.36 -3.67 -6.58
CA TYR A 126 12.38 -2.71 -5.49
C TYR A 126 11.34 -3.01 -4.41
N MET A 127 10.40 -3.90 -4.70
CA MET A 127 9.31 -4.23 -3.80
C MET A 127 8.79 -5.64 -4.04
N ARG A 128 8.40 -6.29 -2.95
CA ARG A 128 7.82 -7.63 -2.93
C ARG A 128 6.44 -7.57 -2.29
N VAL A 129 5.41 -8.03 -2.99
CA VAL A 129 4.02 -8.01 -2.54
C VAL A 129 3.45 -9.42 -2.55
N PRO A 130 3.02 -9.98 -1.40
CA PRO A 130 2.38 -11.30 -1.33
C PRO A 130 1.13 -11.39 -2.20
N GLN A 131 0.83 -12.60 -2.67
CA GLN A 131 -0.35 -12.92 -3.46
C GLN A 131 -1.20 -13.94 -2.72
N HIS A 132 -2.46 -13.62 -2.48
CA HIS A 132 -3.38 -14.44 -1.70
C HIS A 132 -4.49 -15.05 -2.56
N ILE A 133 -4.92 -16.23 -2.16
CA ILE A 133 -6.15 -16.85 -2.64
C ILE A 133 -7.28 -16.31 -1.74
N VAL A 134 -8.25 -15.67 -2.36
CA VAL A 134 -9.42 -15.08 -1.69
C VAL A 134 -10.65 -15.90 -2.05
N GLY A 135 -11.51 -16.14 -1.09
CA GLY A 135 -12.80 -16.81 -1.25
C GLY A 135 -13.88 -16.21 -0.34
N ILE A 136 -15.09 -16.70 -0.43
CA ILE A 136 -16.17 -16.36 0.51
C ILE A 136 -15.80 -16.99 1.87
N ARG A 137 -16.04 -16.24 2.95
CA ARG A 137 -15.79 -16.69 4.32
C ARG A 137 -16.77 -17.80 4.70
N GLU A 138 -16.43 -19.02 4.33
CA GLU A 138 -17.09 -20.25 4.79
C GLU A 138 -16.08 -21.00 5.66
N GLY A 139 -16.54 -21.72 6.69
CA GLY A 139 -15.68 -22.38 7.70
C GLY A 139 -14.84 -23.57 7.17
N GLY A 140 -14.22 -23.42 6.03
CA GLY A 140 -13.31 -24.38 5.41
C GLY A 140 -11.84 -24.12 5.75
N GLY A 141 -11.01 -25.19 5.70
CA GLY A 141 -9.55 -25.10 5.86
C GLY A 141 -8.88 -24.31 4.74
N ALA A 142 -7.55 -24.15 4.85
CA ALA A 142 -6.74 -23.51 3.81
C ALA A 142 -6.92 -24.21 2.46
N VAL A 143 -7.08 -23.41 1.41
CA VAL A 143 -7.22 -23.89 0.03
C VAL A 143 -5.83 -24.14 -0.52
N GLU A 144 -5.62 -25.35 -1.01
CA GLU A 144 -4.41 -25.77 -1.74
C GLU A 144 -4.74 -25.83 -3.24
N LEU A 145 -3.95 -25.16 -4.07
CA LEU A 145 -4.18 -25.07 -5.52
C LEU A 145 -4.20 -26.44 -6.20
N GLU A 146 -3.39 -27.38 -5.68
CA GLU A 146 -3.27 -28.75 -6.19
C GLU A 146 -4.55 -29.57 -6.02
N LYS A 147 -5.41 -29.16 -5.09
CA LYS A 147 -6.67 -29.85 -4.77
C LYS A 147 -7.88 -29.24 -5.49
N LEU A 148 -7.66 -28.15 -6.23
CA LEU A 148 -8.74 -27.52 -6.99
C LEU A 148 -9.03 -28.30 -8.27
N ASP A 149 -10.30 -28.50 -8.53
CA ASP A 149 -10.80 -29.18 -9.72
C ASP A 149 -11.09 -28.18 -10.87
N GLU A 150 -11.34 -28.69 -12.05
CA GLU A 150 -11.70 -27.90 -13.24
C GLU A 150 -13.01 -27.11 -13.07
N LEU A 151 -13.86 -27.48 -12.12
CA LEU A 151 -15.11 -26.79 -11.81
C LEU A 151 -14.88 -25.53 -10.97
N SER A 152 -13.73 -25.48 -10.28
CA SER A 152 -13.37 -24.35 -9.43
C SER A 152 -12.79 -23.22 -10.26
N ARG A 153 -13.61 -22.25 -10.68
CA ARG A 153 -13.15 -21.06 -11.40
C ARG A 153 -12.31 -20.17 -10.46
N VAL A 154 -11.13 -19.81 -10.93
CA VAL A 154 -10.19 -18.93 -10.23
C VAL A 154 -10.03 -17.65 -11.04
N ALA A 155 -10.53 -16.53 -10.52
CA ALA A 155 -10.37 -15.22 -11.14
C ALA A 155 -8.98 -14.67 -10.86
N VAL A 156 -8.29 -14.20 -11.88
CA VAL A 156 -6.93 -13.65 -11.76
C VAL A 156 -6.72 -12.51 -12.74
N ARG A 157 -5.96 -11.50 -12.33
CA ARG A 157 -5.60 -10.40 -13.22
C ARG A 157 -4.73 -10.91 -14.38
N MET A 158 -5.13 -10.57 -15.60
CA MET A 158 -4.39 -10.87 -16.82
C MET A 158 -4.24 -9.61 -17.69
N PRO A 159 -3.05 -9.40 -18.28
CA PRO A 159 -1.82 -10.18 -18.16
C PRO A 159 -1.14 -10.00 -16.80
N SER A 160 -0.54 -11.05 -16.24
CA SER A 160 0.29 -10.96 -15.03
C SER A 160 1.22 -12.18 -14.90
N ALA A 161 2.37 -12.00 -14.19
CA ALA A 161 3.29 -13.09 -13.92
C ALA A 161 2.64 -14.21 -13.07
N VAL A 162 1.69 -13.86 -12.20
CA VAL A 162 0.94 -14.83 -11.40
C VAL A 162 0.04 -15.69 -12.29
N ALA A 163 -0.66 -15.08 -13.25
CA ALA A 163 -1.48 -15.84 -14.19
C ALA A 163 -0.65 -16.78 -15.07
N ASP A 164 0.53 -16.34 -15.51
CA ASP A 164 1.45 -17.19 -16.28
C ASP A 164 1.98 -18.35 -15.43
N TYR A 165 2.34 -18.07 -14.16
CA TYR A 165 2.74 -19.08 -13.19
C TYR A 165 1.65 -20.12 -12.95
N LEU A 166 0.43 -19.67 -12.67
CA LEU A 166 -0.71 -20.57 -12.45
C LEU A 166 -0.98 -21.44 -13.66
N ARG A 167 -0.98 -20.86 -14.86
CA ARG A 167 -1.20 -21.61 -16.12
C ARG A 167 -0.12 -22.66 -16.36
N SER A 168 1.14 -22.34 -16.02
CA SER A 168 2.27 -23.24 -16.25
C SER A 168 2.35 -24.38 -15.22
N ASN A 169 2.04 -24.10 -13.95
CA ASN A 169 2.23 -25.07 -12.86
C ASN A 169 0.94 -25.82 -12.49
N TYR A 170 -0.22 -25.24 -12.82
CA TYR A 170 -1.54 -25.79 -12.51
C TYR A 170 -2.42 -25.78 -13.77
N PRO A 171 -2.08 -26.57 -14.81
CA PRO A 171 -2.78 -26.51 -16.10
C PRO A 171 -4.26 -26.90 -16.04
N ASN A 172 -4.68 -27.62 -15.01
CA ASN A 172 -6.06 -28.06 -14.81
C ASN A 172 -6.92 -26.97 -14.12
N LEU A 173 -6.34 -25.85 -13.68
CA LEU A 173 -7.12 -24.76 -13.09
C LEU A 173 -7.95 -24.04 -14.16
N ASN A 174 -9.22 -23.82 -13.87
CA ASN A 174 -10.10 -22.99 -14.70
C ASN A 174 -9.85 -21.51 -14.38
N LEU A 175 -8.88 -20.89 -15.08
CA LEU A 175 -8.49 -19.50 -14.86
C LEU A 175 -9.39 -18.54 -15.65
N GLN A 176 -10.04 -17.63 -14.94
CA GLN A 176 -10.82 -16.55 -15.53
C GLN A 176 -10.02 -15.23 -15.44
N GLY A 177 -9.56 -14.74 -16.61
CA GLY A 177 -8.79 -13.50 -16.70
C GLY A 177 -9.67 -12.25 -16.57
N VAL A 178 -9.21 -11.28 -15.79
CA VAL A 178 -9.82 -9.95 -15.65
C VAL A 178 -8.72 -8.87 -15.71
N PRO A 179 -9.00 -7.65 -16.20
CA PRO A 179 -7.99 -6.59 -16.28
C PRO A 179 -7.60 -6.00 -14.93
N LEU A 180 -8.49 -6.03 -13.91
CA LEU A 180 -8.26 -5.44 -12.59
C LEU A 180 -8.62 -6.43 -11.47
N GLU A 181 -7.86 -6.43 -10.39
CA GLU A 181 -8.12 -7.30 -9.22
C GLU A 181 -9.45 -7.01 -8.52
N ARG A 182 -9.93 -5.77 -8.56
CA ARG A 182 -11.31 -5.44 -8.12
C ARG A 182 -12.35 -6.29 -8.84
N GLN A 183 -12.19 -6.47 -10.15
CA GLN A 183 -13.13 -7.28 -10.95
C GLN A 183 -13.01 -8.76 -10.58
N ALA A 184 -11.82 -9.24 -10.23
CA ALA A 184 -11.68 -10.60 -9.71
C ALA A 184 -12.49 -10.81 -8.43
N LEU A 185 -12.45 -9.84 -7.49
CA LEU A 185 -13.27 -9.90 -6.27
C LEU A 185 -14.77 -9.77 -6.56
N GLN A 186 -15.17 -8.96 -7.56
CA GLN A 186 -16.58 -8.85 -7.97
C GLN A 186 -17.12 -10.17 -8.53
N LEU A 187 -16.29 -10.93 -9.24
CA LEU A 187 -16.67 -12.27 -9.71
C LEU A 187 -16.91 -13.25 -8.54
N LEU A 188 -16.19 -13.09 -7.40
CA LEU A 188 -16.48 -13.86 -6.20
C LEU A 188 -17.83 -13.48 -5.58
N VAL A 189 -18.07 -12.17 -5.39
CA VAL A 189 -19.30 -11.67 -4.80
C VAL A 189 -20.51 -12.08 -5.62
N SER A 190 -20.40 -12.06 -6.95
CA SER A 190 -21.45 -12.50 -7.89
C SER A 190 -21.50 -14.02 -8.09
N GLN A 191 -20.67 -14.80 -7.37
CA GLN A 191 -20.57 -16.27 -7.47
C GLN A 191 -20.22 -16.80 -8.88
N GLN A 192 -19.64 -15.95 -9.72
CA GLN A 192 -19.15 -16.35 -11.06
C GLN A 192 -17.77 -16.99 -11.00
N ALA A 193 -17.01 -16.72 -9.95
CA ALA A 193 -15.78 -17.42 -9.60
C ALA A 193 -15.87 -17.95 -8.17
N ARG A 194 -15.18 -19.07 -7.88
CA ARG A 194 -15.11 -19.63 -6.53
C ARG A 194 -13.97 -19.01 -5.74
N TYR A 195 -12.88 -18.68 -6.41
CA TYR A 195 -11.69 -18.09 -5.82
C TYR A 195 -11.20 -16.92 -6.68
N ALA A 196 -10.43 -16.02 -6.08
CA ALA A 196 -9.69 -14.99 -6.78
C ALA A 196 -8.26 -14.91 -6.27
N VAL A 197 -7.32 -14.58 -7.15
CA VAL A 197 -5.94 -14.27 -6.76
C VAL A 197 -5.77 -12.77 -6.77
N VAL A 198 -5.37 -12.23 -5.61
CA VAL A 198 -5.27 -10.78 -5.36
C VAL A 198 -4.02 -10.48 -4.55
N ASP A 199 -3.32 -9.41 -4.88
CA ASP A 199 -2.19 -8.97 -4.07
C ASP A 199 -2.63 -8.39 -2.70
N GLU A 200 -1.75 -8.51 -1.71
CA GLU A 200 -2.03 -8.10 -0.34
C GLU A 200 -2.43 -6.62 -0.21
N ALA A 201 -1.79 -5.74 -0.97
CA ALA A 201 -2.06 -4.30 -0.92
C ALA A 201 -3.44 -3.96 -1.48
N GLN A 202 -3.83 -4.59 -2.58
CA GLN A 202 -5.16 -4.45 -3.17
C GLN A 202 -6.23 -5.05 -2.26
N LEU A 203 -5.99 -6.25 -1.74
CA LEU A 203 -6.91 -6.91 -0.83
C LEU A 203 -7.15 -6.06 0.42
N SER A 204 -6.07 -5.57 1.05
CA SER A 204 -6.16 -4.71 2.23
C SER A 204 -7.01 -3.45 1.99
N ARG A 205 -6.84 -2.83 0.84
CA ARG A 205 -7.60 -1.64 0.46
C ARG A 205 -9.08 -1.96 0.18
N LEU A 206 -9.34 -3.02 -0.59
CA LEU A 206 -10.68 -3.39 -1.05
C LEU A 206 -11.52 -4.05 0.06
N SER A 207 -10.90 -4.80 0.98
CA SER A 207 -11.59 -5.46 2.08
C SER A 207 -12.30 -4.50 3.05
N GLY A 208 -11.93 -3.21 3.05
CA GLY A 208 -12.63 -2.16 3.80
C GLY A 208 -13.93 -1.69 3.15
N GLU A 209 -14.22 -2.08 1.92
CA GLU A 209 -15.44 -1.73 1.22
C GLU A 209 -16.56 -2.72 1.56
N ALA A 210 -17.78 -2.21 1.79
CA ALA A 210 -18.92 -3.04 2.19
C ALA A 210 -19.23 -4.17 1.18
N GLU A 211 -18.98 -3.93 -0.10
CA GLU A 211 -19.13 -4.90 -1.20
C GLU A 211 -18.32 -6.18 -0.96
N PHE A 212 -17.13 -6.06 -0.32
CA PHE A 212 -16.18 -7.17 -0.16
C PHE A 212 -16.08 -7.70 1.28
N ALA A 213 -16.93 -7.22 2.20
CA ALA A 213 -16.86 -7.57 3.63
C ALA A 213 -17.00 -9.08 3.93
N GLY A 214 -17.66 -9.83 3.04
CA GLY A 214 -17.83 -11.30 3.15
C GLY A 214 -16.65 -12.12 2.65
N LEU A 215 -15.61 -11.49 2.10
CA LEU A 215 -14.46 -12.18 1.54
C LEU A 215 -13.36 -12.40 2.61
N ALA A 216 -12.58 -13.46 2.44
CA ALA A 216 -11.47 -13.78 3.33
C ALA A 216 -10.31 -14.38 2.54
N VAL A 217 -9.09 -14.26 3.09
CA VAL A 217 -7.95 -15.03 2.63
C VAL A 217 -8.18 -16.49 3.02
N VAL A 218 -8.17 -17.37 2.04
CA VAL A 218 -8.37 -18.81 2.20
C VAL A 218 -7.12 -19.61 1.83
N GLY A 219 -6.09 -18.98 1.29
CA GLY A 219 -4.82 -19.60 0.94
C GLY A 219 -3.78 -18.58 0.47
N ASP A 220 -2.60 -19.08 0.15
CA ASP A 220 -1.48 -18.30 -0.37
C ASP A 220 -0.94 -18.97 -1.65
N ILE A 221 -0.49 -18.14 -2.61
CA ILE A 221 0.10 -18.66 -3.86
C ILE A 221 1.55 -19.11 -3.66
N GLY A 222 2.24 -18.62 -2.61
CA GLY A 222 3.68 -18.82 -2.43
C GLY A 222 4.56 -18.06 -3.42
N LEU A 223 3.96 -17.38 -4.41
CA LEU A 223 4.66 -16.57 -5.40
C LEU A 223 4.34 -15.09 -5.19
N PRO A 224 5.24 -14.29 -4.62
CA PRO A 224 5.01 -12.87 -4.47
C PRO A 224 5.16 -12.12 -5.78
N GLN A 225 4.44 -11.03 -5.92
CA GLN A 225 4.65 -10.06 -6.98
C GLN A 225 5.95 -9.29 -6.73
N LEU A 226 6.87 -9.33 -7.68
CA LEU A 226 8.13 -8.58 -7.65
C LEU A 226 8.01 -7.35 -8.54
N LEU A 227 7.83 -6.17 -7.92
CA LEU A 227 7.70 -4.91 -8.65
C LEU A 227 9.06 -4.41 -9.08
N ARG A 228 9.19 -4.06 -10.35
CA ARG A 228 10.41 -3.58 -11.00
C ARG A 228 10.14 -2.29 -11.75
N VAL A 229 11.18 -1.51 -11.96
CA VAL A 229 11.16 -0.43 -12.95
C VAL A 229 11.51 -1.04 -14.29
N ALA A 230 10.63 -0.90 -15.26
CA ALA A 230 10.84 -1.30 -16.64
C ALA A 230 11.19 -0.08 -17.48
N THR A 231 12.17 -0.21 -18.38
CA THR A 231 12.56 0.80 -19.34
C THR A 231 12.44 0.24 -20.74
N ARG A 232 12.16 1.09 -21.73
CA ARG A 232 12.04 0.63 -23.11
C ARG A 232 13.31 -0.08 -23.55
N ARG A 233 13.15 -1.17 -24.31
CA ARG A 233 14.25 -2.08 -24.65
C ARG A 233 15.32 -1.44 -25.51
N GLU A 234 14.95 -0.45 -26.30
CA GLU A 234 15.86 0.26 -27.21
C GLU A 234 16.86 1.19 -26.47
N TRP A 235 16.66 1.41 -25.17
CA TRP A 235 17.50 2.32 -24.37
C TRP A 235 18.20 1.58 -23.20
N PRO A 236 19.21 0.73 -23.49
CA PRO A 236 19.92 -0.03 -22.44
C PRO A 236 20.68 0.88 -21.46
N GLU A 237 21.09 2.07 -21.89
CA GLU A 237 21.71 3.09 -21.03
C GLU A 237 20.74 3.54 -19.95
N LEU A 238 19.46 3.78 -20.31
CA LEU A 238 18.42 4.14 -19.35
C LEU A 238 18.18 3.03 -18.34
N ALA A 239 18.16 1.77 -18.77
CA ALA A 239 18.04 0.63 -17.86
C ALA A 239 19.18 0.59 -16.83
N SER A 240 20.41 0.78 -17.29
CA SER A 240 21.60 0.84 -16.44
C SER A 240 21.56 2.02 -15.46
N ILE A 241 21.09 3.19 -15.90
CA ILE A 241 20.92 4.39 -15.07
C ILE A 241 19.87 4.14 -13.98
N MET A 242 18.68 3.62 -14.33
CA MET A 242 17.63 3.30 -13.39
C MET A 242 18.08 2.26 -12.37
N GLN A 243 18.81 1.25 -12.79
CA GLN A 243 19.39 0.25 -11.90
C GLN A 243 20.37 0.87 -10.89
N SER A 244 21.24 1.76 -11.33
CA SER A 244 22.21 2.46 -10.47
C SER A 244 21.50 3.37 -9.47
N ALA A 245 20.47 4.09 -9.92
CA ALA A 245 19.67 4.96 -9.08
C ALA A 245 18.86 4.18 -8.01
N LEU A 246 18.27 3.04 -8.37
CA LEU A 246 17.56 2.17 -7.42
C LEU A 246 18.51 1.62 -6.35
N ARG A 247 19.70 1.18 -6.71
CA ARG A 247 20.70 0.68 -5.75
C ARG A 247 21.20 1.75 -4.78
N ALA A 248 21.11 3.01 -5.15
CA ALA A 248 21.49 4.12 -4.29
C ALA A 248 20.42 4.43 -3.23
N ILE A 249 19.17 3.97 -3.39
CA ILE A 249 18.10 4.17 -2.39
C ILE A 249 18.40 3.29 -1.17
N PRO A 250 18.49 3.85 0.05
CA PRO A 250 18.66 3.06 1.25
C PRO A 250 17.49 2.09 1.47
N ALA A 251 17.79 0.87 1.93
CA ALA A 251 16.76 -0.15 2.19
C ALA A 251 15.65 0.36 3.12
N ARG A 252 16.00 1.12 4.16
CA ARG A 252 15.03 1.72 5.10
C ARG A 252 14.01 2.62 4.41
N ASP A 253 14.40 3.32 3.34
CA ASP A 253 13.53 4.25 2.62
C ASP A 253 12.55 3.46 1.74
N LEU A 254 13.01 2.35 1.13
CA LEU A 254 12.14 1.38 0.47
C LEU A 254 11.16 0.70 1.45
N ASP A 255 11.62 0.35 2.66
CA ASP A 255 10.77 -0.21 3.72
C ASP A 255 9.73 0.82 4.18
N GLN A 256 10.07 2.10 4.27
CA GLN A 256 9.13 3.18 4.57
C GLN A 256 8.10 3.37 3.44
N LEU A 257 8.54 3.30 2.18
CA LEU A 257 7.65 3.35 1.02
C LEU A 257 6.64 2.19 1.06
N HIS A 258 7.13 0.97 1.31
CA HIS A 258 6.31 -0.21 1.48
C HIS A 258 5.31 -0.05 2.63
N SER A 259 5.77 0.36 3.81
CA SER A 259 4.93 0.55 5.00
C SER A 259 3.86 1.60 4.79
N ARG A 260 4.17 2.67 4.07
CA ARG A 260 3.24 3.77 3.80
C ARG A 260 2.11 3.38 2.85
N TRP A 261 2.42 2.61 1.81
CA TRP A 261 1.50 2.38 0.71
C TRP A 261 0.92 0.97 0.67
N LEU A 262 1.68 -0.05 1.09
CA LEU A 262 1.35 -1.45 0.82
C LEU A 262 1.07 -2.26 2.07
N GLN A 263 1.53 -1.83 3.26
CA GLN A 263 1.15 -2.53 4.48
C GLN A 263 -0.35 -2.38 4.75
N PRO A 264 -1.03 -3.49 5.06
CA PRO A 264 -2.41 -3.44 5.48
C PRO A 264 -2.53 -2.54 6.71
N LYS A 265 -3.33 -1.49 6.60
CA LYS A 265 -3.72 -0.68 7.74
C LYS A 265 -4.80 -1.44 8.51
N TYR A 266 -4.39 -2.47 9.25
CA TYR A 266 -5.30 -3.05 10.22
C TYR A 266 -5.63 -1.96 11.26
N PRO A 267 -6.91 -1.68 11.53
CA PRO A 267 -7.26 -0.76 12.60
C PRO A 267 -6.65 -1.32 13.89
N ARG A 268 -5.63 -0.62 14.40
CA ARG A 268 -5.08 -0.98 15.71
C ARG A 268 -6.19 -0.89 16.72
N LEU A 269 -6.24 -1.83 17.65
CA LEU A 269 -7.24 -1.81 18.73
C LEU A 269 -7.31 -0.42 19.41
N THR A 270 -6.15 0.27 19.48
CA THR A 270 -6.03 1.64 19.99
C THR A 270 -6.71 2.71 19.13
N GLU A 271 -7.00 2.44 17.85
CA GLU A 271 -7.65 3.38 16.92
C GLU A 271 -9.17 3.13 16.80
N SER A 272 -9.70 2.09 17.47
CA SER A 272 -11.13 1.82 17.45
C SER A 272 -11.89 2.83 18.34
N PRO A 273 -12.84 3.61 17.80
CA PRO A 273 -13.64 4.54 18.58
C PRO A 273 -14.37 3.86 19.75
N GLY A 274 -14.80 2.60 19.56
CA GLY A 274 -15.48 1.80 20.57
C GLY A 274 -14.60 1.48 21.78
N LEU A 275 -13.29 1.29 21.61
CA LEU A 275 -12.38 1.03 22.71
C LEU A 275 -12.25 2.27 23.61
N TRP A 276 -12.11 3.44 23.02
CA TRP A 276 -12.04 4.70 23.77
C TRP A 276 -13.36 5.07 24.44
N GLN A 277 -14.49 4.80 23.78
CA GLN A 277 -15.83 4.96 24.39
C GLN A 277 -16.02 4.04 25.60
N ASN A 278 -15.69 2.76 25.49
CA ASN A 278 -15.80 1.83 26.60
C ASN A 278 -14.84 2.18 27.76
N LEU A 279 -13.61 2.61 27.43
CA LEU A 279 -12.64 3.03 28.42
C LEU A 279 -13.09 4.30 29.15
N SER A 280 -13.65 5.28 28.45
CA SER A 280 -14.18 6.51 29.02
C SER A 280 -15.39 6.24 29.95
N LEU A 281 -16.28 5.32 29.56
CA LEU A 281 -17.40 4.87 30.40
C LEU A 281 -16.93 4.18 31.69
N LEU A 282 -15.93 3.30 31.59
CA LEU A 282 -15.35 2.64 32.77
C LEU A 282 -14.71 3.66 33.73
N LEU A 283 -13.97 4.64 33.14
CA LEU A 283 -13.34 5.70 33.94
C LEU A 283 -14.37 6.60 34.62
N ALA A 284 -15.46 6.95 33.93
CA ALA A 284 -16.59 7.69 34.49
C ALA A 284 -17.30 6.93 35.63
N MET A 285 -17.53 5.63 35.43
CA MET A 285 -18.14 4.78 36.50
C MET A 285 -17.23 4.70 37.74
N PHE A 286 -15.92 4.56 37.54
CA PHE A 286 -14.94 4.52 38.63
C PHE A 286 -14.91 5.85 39.38
N LEU A 287 -15.01 6.96 38.68
CA LEU A 287 -15.03 8.31 39.26
C LEU A 287 -16.31 8.53 40.07
N LEU A 288 -17.45 8.10 39.54
CA LEU A 288 -18.75 8.16 40.29
C LEU A 288 -18.72 7.27 41.53
N ALA A 289 -18.16 6.07 41.44
CA ALA A 289 -18.04 5.17 42.60
C ALA A 289 -17.12 5.77 43.66
N SER A 290 -15.99 6.37 43.28
CA SER A 290 -15.08 7.03 44.23
C SER A 290 -15.73 8.23 44.91
N LEU A 291 -16.50 9.06 44.18
CA LEU A 291 -17.25 10.17 44.74
C LEU A 291 -18.35 9.67 45.72
N ALA A 292 -19.04 8.60 45.38
CA ALA A 292 -20.05 7.99 46.28
C ALA A 292 -19.43 7.52 47.59
N VAL A 293 -18.26 6.87 47.54
CA VAL A 293 -17.53 6.43 48.74
C VAL A 293 -17.10 7.63 49.59
N VAL A 294 -16.53 8.67 48.96
CA VAL A 294 -16.13 9.91 49.68
C VAL A 294 -17.35 10.58 50.34
N PHE A 295 -18.47 10.67 49.60
CA PHE A 295 -19.72 11.22 50.13
C PHE A 295 -20.28 10.41 51.31
N TRP A 296 -20.25 9.08 51.18
CA TRP A 296 -20.68 8.15 52.26
C TRP A 296 -19.79 8.29 53.50
N GLN A 297 -18.46 8.37 53.36
CA GLN A 297 -17.52 8.60 54.46
C GLN A 297 -17.77 9.94 55.15
N ARG A 298 -17.96 11.04 54.38
CA ARG A 298 -18.25 12.36 54.93
C ARG A 298 -19.60 12.37 55.67
N ARG A 299 -20.60 11.69 55.15
CA ARG A 299 -21.91 11.56 55.83
C ARG A 299 -21.81 10.77 57.14
N HIS A 300 -21.03 9.70 57.13
CA HIS A 300 -20.80 8.87 58.33
C HIS A 300 -20.05 9.65 59.41
N GLN A 301 -19.05 10.43 59.07
CA GLN A 301 -18.32 11.30 60.03
C GLN A 301 -19.24 12.35 60.66
N ARG A 302 -20.12 13.01 59.90
CA ARG A 302 -21.07 13.99 60.43
C ARG A 302 -22.11 13.38 61.38
N VAL A 303 -22.51 12.16 61.19
CA VAL A 303 -23.43 11.46 62.05
C VAL A 303 -22.76 11.13 63.41
N LEU A 304 -21.50 10.78 63.43
CA LEU A 304 -20.67 10.51 64.59
C LEU A 304 -20.39 11.78 65.42
N GLU A 305 -20.18 12.92 64.74
CA GLU A 305 -19.98 14.23 65.44
C GLU A 305 -21.24 14.77 66.05
N HIS A 306 -22.43 14.37 65.65
CA HIS A 306 -23.73 14.78 66.31
C HIS A 306 -24.18 13.84 67.38
N SER A 307 -23.46 12.72 67.62
CA SER A 307 -23.81 11.74 68.68
C SER A 307 -22.91 11.81 69.93
N LEU A 308 -21.98 12.77 69.97
CA LEU A 308 -21.17 13.17 71.09
C LEU A 308 -21.65 14.53 71.63
#